data_8d2366cfde18df8aa08154add946fd7b
#
_entry.id   8d2366cfde18df8aa08154add946fd7b
#
_cell.length_a   1.000
_cell.length_b   1.000
_cell.length_c   1.000
_cell.angle_alpha   90.00
_cell.angle_beta   90.00
_cell.angle_gamma   90.00
#
_symmetry.space_group_name_H-M   'P 1'
#
loop_
_entity.id
_entity.type
_entity.pdbx_description
1 polymer ?
#
loop_
_entity_poly.entity_id
_entity_poly.type
_entity_poly.pdbx_seq_one_letter_code
_entity_poly.pdbx_strand_id
1 'polypeptide(L)'
;MKLLITGGHLAPALALIEEIQSSKKDVDVVFVGRKYPTDQERTLSLEFKEISKKKLTFVSLEAGRLTRIISVSSLIGILKIPIGFLKAFFIINQYRPDVIMSFGGYLALPLVFWGYIFRTPVFTHEQTIKPGLANNLISFFSKKIFVSFDED
;
A
#
# COMPACT_ATOMS: atom_id res chain seq x y z
N MET A 1 -6.31 12.36 -13.74
CA MET A 1 -5.58 11.10 -13.53
C MET A 1 -5.83 10.62 -12.12
N LYS A 2 -6.17 9.33 -11.94
CA LYS A 2 -6.41 8.75 -10.61
C LYS A 2 -5.21 7.93 -10.16
N LEU A 3 -4.60 8.31 -9.04
CA LEU A 3 -3.44 7.66 -8.44
C LEU A 3 -3.86 6.94 -7.16
N LEU A 4 -3.67 5.62 -7.11
CA LEU A 4 -3.81 4.86 -5.89
C LEU A 4 -2.45 4.73 -5.20
N ILE A 5 -2.37 5.21 -3.96
CA ILE A 5 -1.16 5.10 -3.13
C ILE A 5 -1.41 4.05 -2.05
N THR A 6 -0.50 3.11 -1.88
CA THR A 6 -0.59 2.14 -0.78
C THR A 6 0.18 2.62 0.43
N GLY A 7 -0.38 2.42 1.62
CA GLY A 7 0.36 2.51 2.87
C GLY A 7 1.47 1.46 2.95
N GLY A 8 2.33 1.63 3.93
CA GLY A 8 3.51 0.79 4.19
C GLY A 8 4.58 1.64 4.84
N HIS A 9 5.17 2.53 4.08
CA HIS A 9 6.07 3.55 4.59
C HIS A 9 5.44 4.93 4.41
N LEU A 10 4.99 5.53 5.51
CA LEU A 10 4.19 6.77 5.49
C LEU A 10 4.98 7.99 5.02
N ALA A 11 6.23 8.15 5.48
CA ALA A 11 7.00 9.35 5.20
C ALA A 11 7.20 9.61 3.68
N PRO A 12 7.70 8.66 2.87
CA PRO A 12 7.84 8.87 1.43
C PRO A 12 6.48 9.00 0.72
N ALA A 13 5.42 8.36 1.22
CA ALA A 13 4.08 8.53 0.67
C ALA A 13 3.57 9.97 0.88
N LEU A 14 3.78 10.54 2.07
CA LEU A 14 3.42 11.93 2.35
C LEU A 14 4.22 12.91 1.49
N ALA A 15 5.53 12.69 1.32
CA ALA A 15 6.37 13.53 0.47
C ALA A 15 5.86 13.54 -0.99
N LEU A 16 5.50 12.39 -1.54
CA LEU A 16 4.90 12.31 -2.88
C LEU A 16 3.56 13.07 -2.95
N ILE A 17 2.71 12.90 -1.94
CA ILE A 17 1.41 13.58 -1.88
C ILE A 17 1.60 15.11 -1.83
N GLU A 18 2.55 15.60 -1.04
CA GLU A 18 2.88 17.03 -0.94
C GLU A 18 3.38 17.58 -2.27
N GLU A 19 4.23 16.85 -2.95
CA GLU A 19 4.72 17.23 -4.28
C GLU A 19 3.58 17.29 -5.31
N ILE A 20 2.66 16.31 -5.30
CA ILE A 20 1.48 16.33 -6.17
C ILE A 20 0.60 17.54 -5.88
N GLN A 21 0.32 17.83 -4.61
CA GLN A 21 -0.50 18.98 -4.20
C GLN A 21 0.15 20.32 -4.57
N SER A 22 1.48 20.43 -4.44
CA SER A 22 2.22 21.66 -4.77
C SER A 22 2.30 21.89 -6.29
N SER A 23 2.38 20.83 -7.07
CA SER A 23 2.51 20.90 -8.54
C SER A 23 1.27 21.38 -9.27
N LYS A 24 0.15 21.60 -8.57
CA LYS A 24 -1.16 22.00 -9.13
C LYS A 24 -1.66 21.10 -10.26
N LYS A 25 -1.18 19.87 -10.35
CA LYS A 25 -1.64 18.87 -11.31
C LYS A 25 -2.99 18.30 -10.86
N ASP A 26 -3.89 18.10 -11.80
CA ASP A 26 -5.17 17.44 -11.53
C ASP A 26 -4.96 15.93 -11.38
N VAL A 27 -4.65 15.53 -10.15
CA VAL A 27 -4.46 14.13 -9.75
C VAL A 27 -5.40 13.81 -8.59
N ASP A 28 -6.34 12.92 -8.84
CA ASP A 28 -7.23 12.37 -7.82
C ASP A 28 -6.47 11.27 -7.06
N VAL A 29 -6.15 11.51 -5.78
CA VAL A 29 -5.36 10.61 -4.95
C VAL A 29 -6.26 9.80 -4.04
N VAL A 30 -6.19 8.47 -4.16
CA VAL A 30 -6.81 7.51 -3.26
C VAL A 30 -5.71 6.81 -2.45
N PHE A 31 -5.72 6.99 -1.14
CA PHE A 31 -4.77 6.35 -0.24
C PHE A 31 -5.38 5.11 0.39
N VAL A 32 -4.73 3.96 0.23
CA VAL A 32 -5.15 2.69 0.85
C VAL A 32 -4.18 2.35 1.96
N GLY A 33 -4.68 2.32 3.18
CA GLY A 33 -3.87 2.10 4.37
C GLY A 33 -4.63 1.42 5.50
N ARG A 34 -4.04 1.37 6.68
CA ARG A 34 -4.69 0.84 7.89
C ARG A 34 -5.31 1.96 8.69
N LYS A 35 -6.59 1.81 9.00
CA LYS A 35 -7.27 2.76 9.89
C LYS A 35 -6.80 2.61 11.35
N TYR A 36 -6.49 1.39 11.77
CA TYR A 36 -5.97 1.06 13.09
C TYR A 36 -4.63 0.35 12.98
N PRO A 37 -3.66 0.58 13.87
CA PRO A 37 -2.34 -0.06 13.81
C PRO A 37 -2.42 -1.58 13.94
N THR A 38 -3.30 -2.06 14.83
CA THR A 38 -3.60 -3.49 15.05
C THR A 38 -5.10 -3.70 15.18
N ASP A 39 -5.56 -4.95 15.05
CA ASP A 39 -6.98 -5.30 15.19
C ASP A 39 -7.52 -5.09 16.63
N GLN A 40 -6.64 -4.97 17.61
CA GLN A 40 -6.97 -4.80 19.02
C GLN A 40 -6.94 -3.34 19.47
N GLU A 41 -6.28 -2.46 18.72
CA GLU A 41 -6.15 -1.06 19.04
C GLU A 41 -7.34 -0.27 18.51
N ARG A 42 -7.92 0.59 19.36
CA ARG A 42 -8.97 1.55 18.99
C ARG A 42 -8.41 2.92 18.60
N THR A 43 -7.11 3.14 18.81
CA THR A 43 -6.46 4.39 18.45
C THR A 43 -6.25 4.43 16.94
N LEU A 44 -6.63 5.52 16.30
CA LEU A 44 -6.44 5.71 14.86
C LEU A 44 -4.95 5.70 14.49
N SER A 45 -4.62 5.03 13.41
CA SER A 45 -3.26 4.98 12.88
C SER A 45 -2.74 6.36 12.48
N LEU A 46 -1.42 6.50 12.47
CA LEU A 46 -0.79 7.73 12.01
C LEU A 46 -1.11 7.99 10.53
N GLU A 47 -1.13 6.93 9.69
CA GLU A 47 -1.52 7.03 8.29
C GLU A 47 -2.91 7.66 8.13
N PHE A 48 -3.89 7.14 8.85
CA PHE A 48 -5.26 7.65 8.78
C PHE A 48 -5.34 9.12 9.22
N LYS A 49 -4.65 9.48 10.31
CA LYS A 49 -4.65 10.85 10.84
C LYS A 49 -4.04 11.84 9.84
N GLU A 50 -2.85 11.52 9.29
CA GLU A 50 -2.15 12.43 8.38
C GLU A 50 -2.86 12.58 7.03
N ILE A 51 -3.37 11.48 6.47
CA ILE A 51 -4.11 11.54 5.19
C ILE A 51 -5.44 12.28 5.35
N SER A 52 -6.14 12.08 6.48
CA SER A 52 -7.38 12.81 6.78
C SER A 52 -7.17 14.32 6.88
N LYS A 53 -6.05 14.78 7.48
CA LYS A 53 -5.68 16.20 7.51
C LYS A 53 -5.53 16.81 6.11
N LYS A 54 -5.05 16.02 5.16
CA LYS A 54 -4.87 16.45 3.76
C LYS A 54 -6.16 16.39 2.93
N LYS A 55 -7.28 15.98 3.54
CA LYS A 55 -8.62 15.84 2.91
C LYS A 55 -8.62 14.94 1.67
N LEU A 56 -7.78 13.93 1.66
CA LEU A 56 -7.71 12.92 0.60
C LEU A 56 -8.63 11.74 0.90
N THR A 57 -9.03 11.03 -0.14
CA THR A 57 -9.79 9.78 0.01
C THR A 57 -8.93 8.72 0.67
N PHE A 58 -9.35 8.27 1.87
CA PHE A 58 -8.70 7.17 2.59
C PHE A 58 -9.58 5.92 2.54
N VAL A 59 -8.99 4.81 2.11
CA VAL A 59 -9.63 3.50 2.07
C VAL A 59 -8.94 2.57 3.04
N SER A 60 -9.69 2.01 3.98
CA SER A 60 -9.14 1.05 4.93
C SER A 60 -9.03 -0.33 4.33
N LEU A 61 -7.82 -0.89 4.34
CA LEU A 61 -7.57 -2.27 3.97
C LEU A 61 -6.92 -3.00 5.15
N GLU A 62 -7.53 -4.10 5.54
CA GLU A 62 -6.96 -5.08 6.46
C GLU A 62 -6.51 -6.27 5.63
N ALA A 63 -5.21 -6.52 5.58
CA ALA A 63 -4.62 -7.67 4.93
C ALA A 63 -3.92 -8.55 5.96
N GLY A 64 -3.96 -9.84 5.76
CA GLY A 64 -3.23 -10.80 6.59
C GLY A 64 -1.73 -10.55 6.52
N ARG A 65 -1.03 -10.76 7.62
CA ARG A 65 0.42 -10.60 7.71
C ARG A 65 1.08 -11.97 7.87
N LEU A 66 2.03 -12.27 6.98
CA LEU A 66 2.94 -13.40 7.19
C LEU A 66 4.00 -12.98 8.22
N THR A 67 4.01 -13.63 9.36
CA THR A 67 5.07 -13.48 10.37
C THR A 67 6.00 -14.67 10.31
N ARG A 68 7.30 -14.45 10.55
CA ARG A 68 8.30 -15.54 10.56
C ARG A 68 8.15 -16.47 11.77
N ILE A 69 7.41 -16.05 12.78
CA ILE A 69 7.19 -16.83 14.00
C ILE A 69 5.82 -17.52 13.88
N ILE A 70 5.82 -18.84 13.95
CA ILE A 70 4.60 -19.64 13.95
C ILE A 70 3.95 -19.54 15.33
N SER A 71 2.80 -18.86 15.39
CA SER A 71 1.97 -18.70 16.58
C SER A 71 0.50 -18.82 16.18
N VAL A 72 -0.40 -18.98 17.13
CA VAL A 72 -1.86 -18.98 16.86
C VAL A 72 -2.30 -17.70 16.15
N SER A 73 -1.73 -16.56 16.52
CA SER A 73 -1.97 -15.28 15.87
C SER A 73 -1.48 -15.25 14.42
N SER A 74 -0.38 -15.96 14.11
CA SER A 74 0.11 -16.13 12.74
C SER A 74 -0.83 -16.94 11.87
N LEU A 75 -1.44 -17.99 12.42
CA LEU A 75 -2.41 -18.82 11.70
C LEU A 75 -3.67 -17.99 11.32
N ILE A 76 -4.17 -17.18 12.26
CA ILE A 76 -5.26 -16.23 11.99
C ILE A 76 -4.84 -15.20 10.92
N GLY A 77 -3.60 -14.72 10.98
CA GLY A 77 -3.02 -13.82 9.99
C GLY A 77 -3.02 -14.42 8.57
N ILE A 78 -2.67 -15.70 8.45
CA ILE A 78 -2.68 -16.43 7.16
C ILE A 78 -4.11 -16.56 6.62
N LEU A 79 -5.09 -16.89 7.46
CA LEU A 79 -6.50 -16.98 7.06
C LEU A 79 -7.07 -15.63 6.59
N LYS A 80 -6.52 -14.51 7.02
CA LYS A 80 -6.90 -13.17 6.55
C LYS A 80 -6.30 -12.79 5.20
N ILE A 81 -5.31 -13.53 4.68
CA ILE A 81 -4.68 -13.23 3.39
C ILE A 81 -5.71 -13.28 2.23
N PRO A 82 -6.49 -14.35 2.04
CA PRO A 82 -7.50 -14.39 0.99
C PRO A 82 -8.52 -13.26 1.11
N ILE A 83 -8.92 -12.91 2.33
CA ILE A 83 -9.84 -11.80 2.58
C ILE A 83 -9.22 -10.46 2.14
N GLY A 84 -7.94 -10.26 2.43
CA GLY A 84 -7.19 -9.07 1.98
C GLY A 84 -7.12 -8.97 0.46
N PHE A 85 -6.89 -10.11 -0.24
CA PHE A 85 -6.91 -10.16 -1.71
C PHE A 85 -8.31 -9.86 -2.28
N LEU A 86 -9.36 -10.40 -1.68
CA LEU A 86 -10.74 -10.13 -2.10
C LEU A 86 -11.12 -8.66 -1.89
N LYS A 87 -10.79 -8.08 -0.73
CA LYS A 87 -11.01 -6.65 -0.47
C LYS A 87 -10.24 -5.77 -1.47
N ALA A 88 -8.98 -6.12 -1.76
CA ALA A 88 -8.16 -5.39 -2.73
C ALA A 88 -8.74 -5.46 -4.15
N PHE A 89 -9.30 -6.60 -4.57
CA PHE A 89 -10.03 -6.73 -5.83
C PHE A 89 -11.16 -5.70 -5.94
N PHE A 90 -12.01 -5.62 -4.90
CA PHE A 90 -13.11 -4.66 -4.90
C PHE A 90 -12.62 -3.20 -4.90
N ILE A 91 -11.54 -2.90 -4.17
CA ILE A 91 -10.94 -1.56 -4.16
C ILE A 91 -10.46 -1.18 -5.57
N ILE A 92 -9.68 -2.03 -6.23
CA ILE A 92 -9.16 -1.76 -7.58
C ILE A 92 -10.32 -1.60 -8.59
N ASN A 93 -11.33 -2.48 -8.52
CA ASN A 93 -12.48 -2.41 -9.42
C ASN A 93 -13.37 -1.18 -9.18
N GLN A 94 -13.52 -0.75 -7.92
CA GLN A 94 -14.30 0.42 -7.54
C GLN A 94 -13.62 1.72 -7.97
N TYR A 95 -12.34 1.86 -7.64
CA TYR A 95 -11.61 3.11 -7.87
C TYR A 95 -11.01 3.22 -9.26
N ARG A 96 -10.74 2.09 -9.93
CA ARG A 96 -10.15 2.00 -11.28
C ARG A 96 -8.98 2.96 -11.47
N PRO A 97 -7.90 2.80 -10.68
CA PRO A 97 -6.78 3.72 -10.74
C PRO A 97 -6.06 3.64 -12.09
N ASP A 98 -5.61 4.79 -12.60
CA ASP A 98 -4.76 4.87 -13.78
C ASP A 98 -3.33 4.40 -13.47
N VAL A 99 -2.90 4.59 -12.21
CA VAL A 99 -1.56 4.25 -11.71
C VAL A 99 -1.66 3.81 -10.26
N ILE A 100 -0.85 2.82 -9.88
CA ILE A 100 -0.64 2.41 -8.49
C ILE A 100 0.78 2.75 -8.09
N MET A 101 0.95 3.49 -6.99
CA MET A 101 2.23 3.73 -6.33
C MET A 101 2.28 2.98 -5.00
N SER A 102 3.15 2.00 -4.93
CA SER A 102 3.35 1.17 -3.74
C SER A 102 4.53 1.67 -2.91
N PHE A 103 4.32 1.81 -1.61
CA PHE A 103 5.37 2.04 -0.64
C PHE A 103 5.69 0.78 0.19
N GLY A 104 5.42 -0.37 -0.42
CA GLY A 104 5.80 -1.67 0.13
C GLY A 104 4.90 -2.18 1.25
N GLY A 105 5.40 -3.22 1.88
CA GLY A 105 4.71 -3.90 2.98
C GLY A 105 3.62 -4.88 2.51
N TYR A 106 3.21 -5.75 3.44
CA TYR A 106 2.26 -6.84 3.15
C TYR A 106 0.86 -6.36 2.73
N LEU A 107 0.48 -5.13 3.10
CA LEU A 107 -0.79 -4.52 2.72
C LEU A 107 -0.83 -4.12 1.24
N ALA A 108 0.32 -3.73 0.69
CA ALA A 108 0.42 -3.34 -0.71
C ALA A 108 0.32 -4.55 -1.67
N LEU A 109 0.79 -5.72 -1.25
CA LEU A 109 0.88 -6.90 -2.12
C LEU A 109 -0.43 -7.27 -2.82
N PRO A 110 -1.59 -7.39 -2.15
CA PRO A 110 -2.84 -7.72 -2.85
C PRO A 110 -3.30 -6.62 -3.81
N LEU A 111 -3.04 -5.35 -3.51
CA LEU A 111 -3.38 -4.23 -4.41
C LEU A 111 -2.51 -4.23 -5.66
N VAL A 112 -1.21 -4.45 -5.48
CA VAL A 112 -0.23 -4.55 -6.57
C VAL A 112 -0.55 -5.75 -7.47
N PHE A 113 -0.86 -6.90 -6.87
CA PHE A 113 -1.26 -8.10 -7.61
C PHE A 113 -2.49 -7.83 -8.51
N TRP A 114 -3.55 -7.28 -7.98
CA TRP A 114 -4.74 -6.96 -8.78
C TRP A 114 -4.49 -5.84 -9.78
N GLY A 115 -3.66 -4.86 -9.43
CA GLY A 115 -3.21 -3.84 -10.39
C GLY A 115 -2.53 -4.48 -11.61
N TYR A 116 -1.63 -5.43 -11.37
CA TYR A 116 -0.97 -6.19 -12.44
C TYR A 116 -1.97 -6.97 -13.29
N ILE A 117 -2.92 -7.70 -12.67
CA ILE A 117 -3.95 -8.47 -13.39
C ILE A 117 -4.83 -7.55 -14.26
N PHE A 118 -5.20 -6.38 -13.77
CA PHE A 118 -5.99 -5.38 -14.52
C PHE A 118 -5.15 -4.50 -15.46
N ARG A 119 -3.86 -4.79 -15.61
CA ARG A 119 -2.93 -4.04 -16.46
C ARG A 119 -2.78 -2.57 -16.06
N THR A 120 -3.10 -2.23 -14.82
CA THR A 120 -2.80 -0.92 -14.24
C THR A 120 -1.30 -0.84 -13.96
N PRO A 121 -0.57 0.16 -14.47
CA PRO A 121 0.85 0.28 -14.21
C PRO A 121 1.13 0.47 -12.72
N VAL A 122 1.98 -0.40 -12.18
CA VAL A 122 2.43 -0.39 -10.79
C VAL A 122 3.85 0.13 -10.72
N PHE A 123 4.06 1.10 -9.85
CA PHE A 123 5.38 1.58 -9.45
C PHE A 123 5.55 1.29 -7.97
N THR A 124 6.76 0.94 -7.55
CA THR A 124 7.05 0.73 -6.13
C THR A 124 8.28 1.51 -5.70
N HIS A 125 8.27 1.96 -4.47
CA HIS A 125 9.41 2.60 -3.82
C HIS A 125 9.88 1.70 -2.66
N GLU A 126 11.15 1.29 -2.72
CA GLU A 126 11.82 0.55 -1.66
C GLU A 126 12.78 1.47 -0.92
N GLN A 127 12.58 1.58 0.37
CA GLN A 127 13.41 2.45 1.23
C GLN A 127 14.40 1.68 2.09
N THR A 128 14.38 0.35 2.05
CA THR A 128 15.26 -0.51 2.85
C THR A 128 16.33 -1.14 1.97
N ILE A 129 17.55 -1.27 2.50
CA ILE A 129 18.66 -1.94 1.80
C ILE A 129 18.32 -3.42 1.55
N LYS A 130 17.65 -4.07 2.51
CA LYS A 130 17.24 -5.48 2.37
C LYS A 130 15.72 -5.57 2.35
N PRO A 131 15.10 -5.72 1.18
CA PRO A 131 13.65 -5.81 1.07
C PRO A 131 13.10 -7.04 1.79
N GLY A 132 11.96 -6.89 2.41
CA GLY A 132 11.23 -7.99 3.01
C GLY A 132 10.55 -8.88 1.98
N LEU A 133 10.05 -10.05 2.41
CA LEU A 133 9.38 -11.03 1.52
C LEU A 133 8.25 -10.39 0.70
N ALA A 134 7.43 -9.56 1.29
CA ALA A 134 6.33 -8.89 0.59
C ALA A 134 6.85 -7.96 -0.51
N ASN A 135 7.93 -7.20 -0.24
CA ASN A 135 8.52 -6.28 -1.21
C ASN A 135 9.20 -7.02 -2.36
N ASN A 136 9.83 -8.17 -2.09
CA ASN A 136 10.36 -9.05 -3.13
C ASN A 136 9.23 -9.55 -4.06
N LEU A 137 8.07 -9.92 -3.52
CA LEU A 137 6.93 -10.31 -4.35
C LEU A 137 6.34 -9.13 -5.13
N ILE A 138 6.25 -7.95 -4.51
CA ILE A 138 5.77 -6.73 -5.16
C ILE A 138 6.65 -6.36 -6.36
N SER A 139 7.97 -6.57 -6.27
CA SER A 139 8.90 -6.25 -7.35
C SER A 139 8.58 -6.97 -8.67
N PHE A 140 8.12 -8.23 -8.60
CA PHE A 140 7.72 -9.00 -9.80
C PHE A 140 6.53 -8.39 -10.55
N PHE A 141 5.64 -7.71 -9.84
CA PHE A 141 4.44 -7.11 -10.42
C PHE A 141 4.62 -5.63 -10.76
N SER A 142 5.78 -5.05 -10.43
CA SER A 142 6.04 -3.63 -10.62
C SER A 142 6.68 -3.35 -11.97
N LYS A 143 6.18 -2.32 -12.65
CA LYS A 143 6.76 -1.82 -13.92
C LYS A 143 8.13 -1.17 -13.70
N LYS A 144 8.31 -0.52 -12.54
CA LYS A 144 9.56 0.12 -12.13
C LYS A 144 9.65 0.16 -10.62
N ILE A 145 10.87 0.01 -10.12
CA ILE A 145 11.23 0.10 -8.71
C ILE A 145 12.08 1.34 -8.53
N PHE A 146 11.72 2.20 -7.60
CA PHE A 146 12.54 3.31 -7.13
C PHE A 146 13.18 2.88 -5.81
N VAL A 147 14.46 3.10 -5.65
CA VAL A 147 15.20 2.75 -4.45
C VAL A 147 15.75 4.00 -3.78
N SER A 148 15.80 4.01 -2.44
CA SER A 148 16.41 5.11 -1.68
C SER A 148 17.93 4.97 -1.58
N PHE A 149 18.44 3.75 -1.75
CA PHE A 149 19.88 3.45 -1.65
C PHE A 149 20.26 2.55 -2.81
N ASP A 150 21.34 2.90 -3.51
CA ASP A 150 21.99 1.98 -4.43
C ASP A 150 22.80 0.95 -3.62
N GLU A 151 22.67 -0.32 -3.95
CA GLU A 151 23.62 -1.34 -3.50
C GLU A 151 24.82 -1.26 -4.46
N ASP A 152 25.96 -0.76 -3.97
CA ASP A 152 27.26 -0.90 -4.61
C ASP A 152 27.74 -2.35 -4.56
#